data_4c37d35e94e5f99965612b213ae29617
#
_entry.id   4c37d35e94e5f99965612b213ae29617
#
_cell.length_a   1.000
_cell.length_b   1.000
_cell.length_c   1.000
_cell.angle_alpha   90.00
_cell.angle_beta   90.00
_cell.angle_gamma   90.00
#
_symmetry.space_group_name_H-M   'P 1'
#
loop_
_entity.id
_entity.type
_entity.pdbx_description
1 polymer ?
#
loop_
_entity_poly.entity_id
_entity_poly.type
_entity_poly.pdbx_seq_one_letter_code
_entity_poly.pdbx_strand_id
1 'polypeptide(L)'
;LALAACGGGKSTENTDSRSSAAESTTVESTKASATKESSSKAATKSSDAKPSGTTIADSKATASSTKEAANNGSAEKQSPAKNANPDDQANQVLNQLANMFPGQGLPQAILTSQTNNFLTAATTSQADQNNFRVLYYAEKEAIPVNDARVNQLTPISSFEKKTYGSDAEAKNAVNQIIDNGGQPVDLGYNITGYKQGAAGSSYLSWQEGNWSLVVRASNINGESPDDLAKNVVNILEQETLPAPNTVGQITLNVAGTTDYNRNSVVWQAGTVVYSVHHFDPIQAVKMATSI
;
A
#
# COMPACT_ATOMS: atom_id res chain seq x y z
N LEU A 1 59.02 -1.88 25.65
CA LEU A 1 59.31 -3.06 26.48
C LEU A 1 58.23 -4.10 26.10
N ALA A 2 58.43 -5.01 25.26
CA ALA A 2 59.30 -6.15 25.05
C ALA A 2 59.06 -7.32 26.03
N LEU A 3 58.79 -8.43 25.42
CA LEU A 3 59.14 -9.82 25.51
C LEU A 3 57.95 -10.71 25.92
N ALA A 4 57.48 -11.64 25.03
CA ALA A 4 58.02 -12.94 24.65
C ALA A 4 57.86 -13.98 25.81
N ALA A 5 57.50 -15.23 25.71
CA ALA A 5 57.57 -16.23 24.65
C ALA A 5 56.89 -17.53 25.17
N CYS A 6 56.46 -18.37 24.20
CA CYS A 6 56.75 -19.80 24.02
C CYS A 6 56.19 -20.90 24.92
N GLY A 7 55.72 -21.92 24.19
CA GLY A 7 55.77 -23.36 24.46
C GLY A 7 54.41 -24.01 24.25
N GLY A 8 54.13 -24.84 23.30
CA GLY A 8 54.86 -25.92 22.64
C GLY A 8 54.41 -27.25 23.24
N GLY A 9 53.71 -28.07 22.42
CA GLY A 9 53.40 -29.43 22.84
C GLY A 9 52.47 -30.14 21.86
N LYS A 10 53.07 -30.93 21.06
CA LYS A 10 52.76 -31.84 19.97
C LYS A 10 52.15 -33.19 20.43
N SER A 11 51.40 -33.77 19.50
CA SER A 11 51.29 -35.20 19.10
C SER A 11 50.32 -36.04 19.91
N THR A 12 49.55 -36.96 19.39
CA THR A 12 49.64 -37.89 18.25
C THR A 12 48.30 -38.56 18.05
N GLU A 13 47.90 -38.71 16.80
CA GLU A 13 47.45 -39.91 16.09
C GLU A 13 46.90 -41.12 16.85
N ASN A 14 45.71 -41.63 16.46
CA ASN A 14 45.54 -42.89 15.70
C ASN A 14 44.05 -43.15 15.42
N THR A 15 43.71 -43.27 14.17
CA THR A 15 43.23 -44.41 13.38
C THR A 15 42.44 -45.48 14.13
N ASP A 16 41.21 -45.80 13.74
CA ASP A 16 40.84 -46.86 12.83
C ASP A 16 39.33 -47.03 12.63
N SER A 17 38.97 -47.05 11.39
CA SER A 17 38.12 -47.93 10.58
C SER A 17 37.12 -48.89 11.22
N ARG A 18 35.88 -48.86 10.68
CA ARG A 18 35.08 -49.93 10.01
C ARG A 18 33.63 -49.61 10.09
N SER A 19 32.97 -49.32 8.98
CA SER A 19 32.38 -50.22 7.96
C SER A 19 31.37 -51.22 8.47
N SER A 20 30.12 -51.05 8.06
CA SER A 20 29.08 -52.04 7.60
C SER A 20 27.78 -51.24 7.43
N ALA A 21 27.31 -51.00 6.27
CA ALA A 21 26.62 -51.85 5.30
C ALA A 21 25.16 -52.19 5.70
N ALA A 22 24.27 -51.57 4.94
CA ALA A 22 23.07 -52.05 4.27
C ALA A 22 21.99 -52.77 5.09
N GLU A 23 20.78 -52.29 5.01
CA GLU A 23 19.76 -53.04 4.32
C GLU A 23 18.53 -52.17 3.96
N SER A 24 18.16 -52.31 2.74
CA SER A 24 17.00 -51.87 2.00
C SER A 24 15.81 -52.73 2.38
N THR A 25 14.66 -52.12 2.59
CA THR A 25 13.39 -52.84 2.33
C THR A 25 12.39 -51.88 1.68
N THR A 26 12.18 -52.16 0.42
CA THR A 26 11.08 -51.75 -0.44
C THR A 26 9.84 -52.63 -0.11
N VAL A 27 8.70 -52.02 0.04
CA VAL A 27 7.37 -52.64 -0.26
C VAL A 27 6.48 -51.46 -0.67
N GLU A 28 6.26 -51.22 -1.92
CA GLU A 28 5.21 -51.56 -2.87
C GLU A 28 3.76 -51.39 -2.35
N SER A 29 3.11 -50.36 -2.93
CA SER A 29 1.98 -50.41 -3.87
C SER A 29 0.67 -51.09 -3.40
N THR A 30 -0.39 -50.34 -3.47
CA THR A 30 -1.71 -50.63 -4.08
C THR A 30 -2.54 -49.33 -4.02
N LYS A 31 -2.87 -48.71 -5.06
CA LYS A 31 -3.74 -48.80 -6.24
C LYS A 31 -5.21 -49.03 -5.93
N ALA A 32 -6.00 -48.19 -6.57
CA ALA A 32 -7.39 -48.29 -7.03
C ALA A 32 -8.45 -47.79 -6.04
N SER A 33 -9.52 -47.10 -6.40
CA SER A 33 -10.25 -46.82 -7.65
C SER A 33 -11.34 -45.84 -7.28
N ALA A 34 -11.50 -44.82 -8.02
CA ALA A 34 -12.55 -44.46 -8.95
C ALA A 34 -14.01 -44.84 -8.58
N THR A 35 -14.87 -43.92 -8.87
CA THR A 35 -16.26 -43.91 -9.32
C THR A 35 -17.22 -43.26 -8.32
N LYS A 36 -18.13 -42.37 -8.65
CA LYS A 36 -18.87 -41.97 -9.82
C LYS A 36 -19.77 -40.81 -9.46
N GLU A 37 -20.00 -40.00 -10.43
CA GLU A 37 -21.11 -39.13 -10.68
C GLU A 37 -22.43 -39.43 -9.99
N SER A 38 -23.13 -38.38 -9.56
CA SER A 38 -24.56 -38.32 -9.86
C SER A 38 -25.03 -36.87 -9.90
N SER A 39 -25.37 -36.45 -11.09
CA SER A 39 -26.21 -35.32 -11.43
C SER A 39 -27.66 -35.57 -11.00
N SER A 40 -28.32 -34.53 -10.49
CA SER A 40 -29.77 -34.44 -10.72
C SER A 40 -30.21 -32.98 -10.78
N LYS A 41 -30.82 -32.71 -11.87
CA LYS A 41 -31.50 -31.57 -12.44
C LYS A 41 -32.98 -31.66 -12.09
N ALA A 42 -33.60 -30.58 -11.61
CA ALA A 42 -35.01 -30.21 -11.77
C ALA A 42 -35.15 -28.78 -11.26
N ALA A 43 -35.41 -27.77 -11.96
CA ALA A 43 -36.43 -27.33 -12.91
C ALA A 43 -37.83 -27.11 -12.29
N THR A 44 -38.26 -25.84 -12.49
CA THR A 44 -39.64 -25.32 -12.55
C THR A 44 -40.36 -25.02 -11.24
N LYS A 45 -41.02 -23.88 -10.99
CA LYS A 45 -41.92 -23.11 -11.84
C LYS A 45 -42.29 -21.77 -11.20
N SER A 46 -42.31 -20.75 -11.98
CA SER A 46 -43.17 -19.58 -12.14
C SER A 46 -44.51 -19.60 -11.34
N SER A 47 -44.83 -18.46 -10.74
CA SER A 47 -46.19 -17.91 -10.78
C SER A 47 -46.20 -16.40 -10.55
N ASP A 48 -46.73 -15.74 -11.54
CA ASP A 48 -47.16 -14.34 -11.60
C ASP A 48 -48.29 -14.08 -10.60
N ALA A 49 -48.31 -12.84 -10.07
CA ALA A 49 -49.54 -12.12 -9.82
C ALA A 49 -49.30 -10.63 -9.56
N LYS A 50 -49.74 -9.82 -10.49
CA LYS A 50 -50.12 -8.39 -10.39
C LYS A 50 -51.65 -8.39 -10.64
N PRO A 51 -52.46 -7.37 -10.36
CA PRO A 51 -52.34 -6.04 -9.74
C PRO A 51 -53.55 -5.62 -8.86
N SER A 52 -53.50 -4.43 -8.27
CA SER A 52 -54.62 -3.45 -8.08
C SER A 52 -54.16 -2.41 -7.08
N GLY A 53 -54.07 -1.17 -7.28
CA GLY A 53 -54.95 -0.20 -7.89
C GLY A 53 -56.00 0.36 -6.92
N THR A 54 -55.70 1.52 -6.27
CA THR A 54 -56.74 2.45 -5.91
C THR A 54 -56.17 3.85 -5.64
N THR A 55 -56.76 4.78 -6.30
CA THR A 55 -56.59 6.22 -6.42
C THR A 55 -57.22 7.01 -5.24
N ILE A 56 -56.76 8.27 -5.13
CA ILE A 56 -57.45 9.50 -4.72
C ILE A 56 -57.44 9.84 -3.22
N ALA A 57 -56.81 10.98 -2.84
CA ALA A 57 -57.54 12.19 -2.47
C ALA A 57 -56.57 13.38 -2.29
N ASP A 58 -56.90 14.37 -2.99
CA ASP A 58 -56.52 15.76 -2.97
C ASP A 58 -56.91 16.42 -1.63
N SER A 59 -56.02 17.25 -1.05
CA SER A 59 -56.43 18.27 -0.07
C SER A 59 -55.47 19.46 -0.11
N LYS A 60 -55.98 20.49 -0.68
CA LYS A 60 -55.49 21.86 -0.79
C LYS A 60 -55.74 22.59 0.54
N ALA A 61 -54.72 23.23 1.13
CA ALA A 61 -54.87 24.40 2.03
C ALA A 61 -53.50 25.10 2.15
N THR A 62 -53.34 26.20 1.51
CA THR A 62 -53.43 27.62 1.95
C THR A 62 -52.17 28.13 2.65
N ALA A 63 -51.59 29.14 1.98
CA ALA A 63 -50.44 29.95 2.30
C ALA A 63 -50.48 30.63 3.69
N SER A 64 -49.30 30.72 4.33
CA SER A 64 -49.00 31.85 5.17
C SER A 64 -47.53 32.23 5.05
N SER A 65 -47.34 33.43 4.57
CA SER A 65 -46.06 34.10 4.36
C SER A 65 -45.43 34.51 5.67
N THR A 66 -44.17 34.08 5.94
CA THR A 66 -43.31 34.85 6.84
C THR A 66 -41.95 34.98 6.16
N LYS A 67 -41.64 36.21 5.82
CA LYS A 67 -40.31 36.64 5.32
C LYS A 67 -39.33 36.52 6.49
N GLU A 68 -38.33 35.70 6.33
CA GLU A 68 -37.10 35.82 7.11
C GLU A 68 -35.89 35.71 6.18
N ALA A 69 -34.94 36.59 6.42
CA ALA A 69 -33.88 36.96 5.53
C ALA A 69 -32.99 35.80 5.10
N ALA A 70 -32.90 35.56 3.83
CA ALA A 70 -31.91 34.71 3.23
C ALA A 70 -30.54 35.36 3.35
N ASN A 71 -29.68 34.81 4.20
CA ASN A 71 -28.26 35.05 4.16
C ASN A 71 -27.71 34.17 3.04
N ASN A 72 -27.50 34.79 1.90
CA ASN A 72 -27.04 34.18 0.66
C ASN A 72 -25.52 34.00 0.77
N GLY A 73 -25.08 32.90 1.37
CA GLY A 73 -23.73 32.40 1.22
C GLY A 73 -23.57 31.85 -0.18
N SER A 74 -23.23 32.68 -1.13
CA SER A 74 -22.77 32.28 -2.46
C SER A 74 -21.60 31.33 -2.31
N ALA A 75 -21.82 30.05 -2.58
CA ALA A 75 -20.75 29.16 -3.01
C ALA A 75 -20.26 29.73 -4.35
N GLU A 76 -19.18 30.47 -4.33
CA GLU A 76 -18.46 30.87 -5.53
C GLU A 76 -18.05 29.60 -6.27
N LYS A 77 -18.70 29.40 -7.40
CA LYS A 77 -18.30 28.45 -8.41
C LYS A 77 -16.98 28.99 -8.99
N GLN A 78 -15.85 28.60 -8.43
CA GLN A 78 -14.55 28.96 -8.98
C GLN A 78 -14.44 28.36 -10.38
N SER A 79 -14.57 29.20 -11.37
CA SER A 79 -14.24 28.87 -12.75
C SER A 79 -12.74 28.58 -12.84
N PRO A 80 -12.31 27.59 -13.63
CA PRO A 80 -10.89 27.28 -13.79
C PRO A 80 -10.15 28.54 -14.26
N ALA A 81 -9.13 28.91 -13.50
CA ALA A 81 -8.28 30.04 -13.82
C ALA A 81 -7.49 29.75 -15.10
N LYS A 82 -7.65 30.58 -16.12
CA LYS A 82 -7.06 30.43 -17.46
C LYS A 82 -5.51 30.46 -17.50
N ASN A 83 -4.84 30.66 -16.37
CA ASN A 83 -3.38 30.69 -16.20
C ASN A 83 -2.94 30.01 -14.89
N ALA A 84 -3.56 28.89 -14.55
CA ALA A 84 -3.16 28.14 -13.36
C ALA A 84 -1.75 27.53 -13.58
N ASN A 85 -0.85 27.74 -12.59
CA ASN A 85 0.44 27.06 -12.52
C ASN A 85 0.25 25.74 -11.76
N PRO A 86 0.76 24.59 -12.24
CA PRO A 86 0.67 23.32 -11.53
C PRO A 86 1.19 23.36 -10.09
N ASP A 87 2.29 24.05 -9.83
CA ASP A 87 2.89 24.18 -8.48
C ASP A 87 1.98 24.99 -7.53
N ASP A 88 1.39 26.07 -8.03
CA ASP A 88 0.44 26.89 -7.26
C ASP A 88 -0.81 26.09 -6.91
N GLN A 89 -1.32 25.29 -7.87
CA GLN A 89 -2.45 24.40 -7.64
C GLN A 89 -2.10 23.32 -6.62
N ALA A 90 -0.93 22.70 -6.71
CA ALA A 90 -0.49 21.70 -5.75
C ALA A 90 -0.44 22.28 -4.33
N ASN A 91 0.17 23.46 -4.17
CA ASN A 91 0.23 24.17 -2.87
C ASN A 91 -1.18 24.52 -2.34
N GLN A 92 -2.11 24.95 -3.21
CA GLN A 92 -3.49 25.22 -2.80
C GLN A 92 -4.19 23.96 -2.31
N VAL A 93 -4.06 22.83 -3.03
CA VAL A 93 -4.64 21.54 -2.63
C VAL A 93 -4.08 21.08 -1.30
N LEU A 94 -2.75 21.11 -1.11
CA LEU A 94 -2.11 20.70 0.14
C LEU A 94 -2.55 21.58 1.32
N ASN A 95 -2.60 22.89 1.15
CA ASN A 95 -3.09 23.83 2.18
C ASN A 95 -4.58 23.58 2.49
N GLN A 96 -5.40 23.31 1.49
CA GLN A 96 -6.81 23.00 1.70
C GLN A 96 -6.97 21.70 2.49
N LEU A 97 -6.22 20.65 2.17
CA LEU A 97 -6.22 19.39 2.91
C LEU A 97 -5.73 19.58 4.36
N ALA A 98 -4.67 20.36 4.58
CA ALA A 98 -4.18 20.67 5.92
C ALA A 98 -5.23 21.40 6.77
N ASN A 99 -6.03 22.27 6.18
CA ASN A 99 -7.17 22.93 6.86
C ASN A 99 -8.32 21.96 7.13
N MET A 100 -8.56 20.96 6.28
CA MET A 100 -9.59 19.93 6.47
C MET A 100 -9.20 18.93 7.56
N PHE A 101 -7.91 18.64 7.70
CA PHE A 101 -7.34 17.67 8.65
C PHE A 101 -6.28 18.34 9.55
N PRO A 102 -6.67 19.27 10.42
CA PRO A 102 -5.74 20.02 11.24
C PRO A 102 -4.96 19.12 12.19
N GLY A 103 -3.64 19.34 12.25
CA GLY A 103 -2.73 18.56 13.10
C GLY A 103 -2.45 17.13 12.62
N GLN A 104 -2.94 16.74 11.44
CA GLN A 104 -2.56 15.49 10.82
C GLN A 104 -1.32 15.70 9.95
N GLY A 105 -0.33 14.80 10.07
CA GLY A 105 0.77 14.73 9.11
C GLY A 105 0.23 14.21 7.78
N LEU A 106 0.18 15.07 6.76
CA LEU A 106 -0.24 14.71 5.41
C LEU A 106 0.97 14.75 4.47
N PRO A 107 1.05 13.84 3.50
CA PRO A 107 2.13 13.85 2.52
C PRO A 107 2.20 15.16 1.73
N GLN A 108 3.42 15.62 1.45
CA GLN A 108 3.68 16.85 0.70
C GLN A 108 4.22 16.57 -0.71
N ALA A 109 4.88 15.43 -0.94
CA ALA A 109 5.49 15.05 -2.22
C ALA A 109 4.63 13.99 -2.93
N ILE A 110 3.58 14.40 -3.66
CA ILE A 110 2.62 13.48 -4.29
C ILE A 110 2.89 13.30 -5.78
N LEU A 111 3.20 14.38 -6.51
CA LEU A 111 3.44 14.33 -7.94
C LEU A 111 4.89 13.90 -8.24
N THR A 112 5.06 13.13 -9.31
CA THR A 112 6.40 12.84 -9.84
C THR A 112 6.98 14.12 -10.47
N SER A 113 8.29 14.27 -10.43
CA SER A 113 8.99 15.43 -11.06
C SER A 113 8.81 15.52 -12.59
N GLN A 114 8.25 14.48 -13.20
CA GLN A 114 8.01 14.42 -14.65
C GLN A 114 6.59 14.80 -15.05
N THR A 115 5.70 15.07 -14.10
CA THR A 115 4.30 15.41 -14.39
C THR A 115 4.11 16.92 -14.35
N ASN A 116 3.86 17.52 -15.51
CA ASN A 116 3.32 18.90 -15.62
C ASN A 116 1.79 18.90 -15.40
N ASN A 117 1.31 18.06 -14.48
CA ASN A 117 -0.10 17.88 -14.21
C ASN A 117 -0.52 18.65 -12.96
N PHE A 118 -1.77 19.07 -12.95
CA PHE A 118 -2.40 19.72 -11.81
C PHE A 118 -2.80 18.69 -10.76
N LEU A 119 -2.33 18.86 -9.54
CA LEU A 119 -2.78 18.06 -8.41
C LEU A 119 -4.22 18.40 -8.06
N THR A 120 -5.05 17.38 -7.81
CA THR A 120 -6.30 17.51 -7.08
C THR A 120 -6.49 16.33 -6.13
N ALA A 121 -7.49 16.41 -5.25
CA ALA A 121 -7.75 15.37 -4.27
C ALA A 121 -9.25 15.19 -4.01
N ALA A 122 -9.58 13.98 -3.54
CA ALA A 122 -10.88 13.66 -2.95
C ALA A 122 -10.68 13.05 -1.56
N THR A 123 -11.55 13.42 -0.62
CA THR A 123 -11.54 12.90 0.75
C THR A 123 -12.78 12.04 1.00
N THR A 124 -12.62 10.88 1.63
CA THR A 124 -13.73 9.97 1.91
C THR A 124 -14.53 10.34 3.14
N SER A 125 -13.94 11.08 4.09
CA SER A 125 -14.62 11.61 5.27
C SER A 125 -13.90 12.88 5.75
N GLN A 126 -14.60 13.98 5.78
CA GLN A 126 -14.09 15.25 6.32
C GLN A 126 -14.37 15.42 7.81
N ALA A 127 -15.28 14.61 8.36
CA ALA A 127 -15.73 14.72 9.74
C ALA A 127 -14.97 13.81 10.71
N ASP A 128 -14.41 12.69 10.21
CA ASP A 128 -13.69 11.73 11.04
C ASP A 128 -12.18 11.97 10.94
N GLN A 129 -11.61 12.60 11.96
CA GLN A 129 -10.17 12.85 12.06
C GLN A 129 -9.36 11.59 12.45
N ASN A 130 -10.03 10.52 12.84
CA ASN A 130 -9.41 9.26 13.26
C ASN A 130 -9.38 8.22 12.14
N ASN A 131 -10.33 8.31 11.21
CA ASN A 131 -10.44 7.38 10.09
C ASN A 131 -10.78 8.15 8.82
N PHE A 132 -9.79 8.42 8.00
CA PHE A 132 -9.99 9.12 6.74
C PHE A 132 -9.03 8.62 5.67
N ARG A 133 -9.43 8.83 4.42
CA ARG A 133 -8.59 8.59 3.25
C ARG A 133 -8.63 9.81 2.34
N VAL A 134 -7.47 10.15 1.79
CA VAL A 134 -7.31 11.13 0.72
C VAL A 134 -6.86 10.37 -0.52
N LEU A 135 -7.59 10.54 -1.61
CA LEU A 135 -7.22 10.08 -2.95
C LEU A 135 -6.64 11.26 -3.72
N TYR A 136 -5.52 11.09 -4.38
CA TYR A 136 -4.86 12.13 -5.15
C TYR A 136 -4.90 11.81 -6.63
N TYR A 137 -5.03 12.84 -7.46
CA TYR A 137 -5.15 12.76 -8.90
C TYR A 137 -4.21 13.75 -9.57
N ALA A 138 -3.73 13.42 -10.76
CA ALA A 138 -2.87 14.27 -11.58
C ALA A 138 -3.57 14.53 -12.92
N GLU A 139 -4.06 15.74 -13.13
CA GLU A 139 -4.94 16.09 -14.26
C GLU A 139 -4.32 17.18 -15.15
N LYS A 140 -4.83 17.28 -16.39
CA LYS A 140 -4.37 18.28 -17.36
C LYS A 140 -4.87 19.69 -17.09
N GLU A 141 -5.83 19.81 -16.19
CA GLU A 141 -6.43 21.09 -15.77
C GLU A 141 -6.61 21.14 -14.26
N ALA A 142 -6.64 22.36 -13.73
CA ALA A 142 -6.87 22.56 -12.29
C ALA A 142 -8.32 22.18 -11.93
N ILE A 143 -8.46 21.21 -11.01
CA ILE A 143 -9.74 20.74 -10.47
C ILE A 143 -9.72 21.02 -8.96
N PRO A 144 -10.77 21.63 -8.38
CA PRO A 144 -10.86 21.82 -6.94
C PRO A 144 -10.92 20.51 -6.18
N VAL A 145 -10.47 20.52 -4.91
CA VAL A 145 -10.61 19.36 -4.00
C VAL A 145 -12.09 19.01 -3.83
N ASN A 146 -12.40 17.72 -3.87
CA ASN A 146 -13.76 17.18 -3.76
C ASN A 146 -14.74 17.64 -4.88
N ASP A 147 -14.24 18.10 -6.01
CA ASP A 147 -15.09 18.35 -7.18
C ASP A 147 -15.71 17.03 -7.67
N ALA A 148 -16.95 17.06 -8.12
CA ALA A 148 -17.67 15.87 -8.57
C ALA A 148 -16.99 15.15 -9.76
N ARG A 149 -16.17 15.85 -10.55
CA ARG A 149 -15.40 15.28 -11.67
C ARG A 149 -14.43 14.21 -11.23
N VAL A 150 -13.87 14.29 -10.00
CA VAL A 150 -12.91 13.29 -9.48
C VAL A 150 -13.50 11.89 -9.40
N ASN A 151 -14.83 11.73 -9.32
CA ASN A 151 -15.49 10.43 -9.30
C ASN A 151 -15.34 9.62 -10.59
N GLN A 152 -14.92 10.26 -11.68
CA GLN A 152 -14.70 9.63 -12.99
C GLN A 152 -13.21 9.51 -13.33
N LEU A 153 -12.33 9.94 -12.43
CA LEU A 153 -10.88 9.94 -12.63
C LEU A 153 -10.24 8.73 -11.95
N THR A 154 -9.04 8.39 -12.39
CA THR A 154 -8.24 7.34 -11.78
C THR A 154 -7.24 7.97 -10.80
N PRO A 155 -7.26 7.59 -9.52
CA PRO A 155 -6.29 8.09 -8.56
C PRO A 155 -4.87 7.64 -8.92
N ILE A 156 -3.89 8.50 -8.67
CA ILE A 156 -2.46 8.17 -8.77
C ILE A 156 -1.88 7.68 -7.46
N SER A 157 -2.47 8.12 -6.35
CA SER A 157 -2.01 7.75 -5.00
C SER A 157 -3.12 7.91 -3.97
N SER A 158 -2.87 7.41 -2.78
CA SER A 158 -3.72 7.64 -1.61
C SER A 158 -2.90 7.76 -0.32
N PHE A 159 -3.46 8.47 0.64
CA PHE A 159 -3.06 8.46 2.03
C PHE A 159 -4.26 8.07 2.89
N GLU A 160 -4.06 7.15 3.83
CA GLU A 160 -5.12 6.71 4.74
C GLU A 160 -4.62 6.69 6.18
N LYS A 161 -5.44 7.14 7.10
CA LYS A 161 -5.32 6.95 8.54
C LYS A 161 -6.49 6.09 9.00
N LYS A 162 -6.18 5.03 9.76
CA LYS A 162 -7.18 4.12 10.30
C LYS A 162 -6.86 3.77 11.75
N THR A 163 -7.84 3.95 12.64
CA THR A 163 -7.73 3.61 14.06
C THR A 163 -8.33 2.25 14.33
N TYR A 164 -7.63 1.42 15.09
CA TYR A 164 -8.03 0.08 15.49
C TYR A 164 -8.37 0.03 16.98
N GLY A 165 -9.00 -1.05 17.42
CA GLY A 165 -9.42 -1.23 18.82
C GLY A 165 -8.25 -1.50 19.77
N SER A 166 -7.09 -1.93 19.26
CA SER A 166 -5.88 -2.21 20.04
C SER A 166 -4.61 -2.09 19.22
N ASP A 167 -3.47 -1.92 19.90
CA ASP A 167 -2.13 -1.93 19.27
C ASP A 167 -1.85 -3.25 18.57
N ALA A 168 -2.35 -4.37 19.10
CA ALA A 168 -2.19 -5.68 18.50
C ALA A 168 -2.94 -5.81 17.17
N GLU A 169 -4.18 -5.29 17.10
CA GLU A 169 -4.94 -5.24 15.84
C GLU A 169 -4.27 -4.32 14.82
N ALA A 170 -3.81 -3.14 15.24
CA ALA A 170 -3.08 -2.21 14.40
C ALA A 170 -1.78 -2.83 13.85
N LYS A 171 -1.00 -3.49 14.72
CA LYS A 171 0.21 -4.23 14.31
C LYS A 171 -0.10 -5.30 13.25
N ASN A 172 -1.13 -6.10 13.47
CA ASN A 172 -1.53 -7.14 12.53
C ASN A 172 -2.00 -6.59 11.19
N ALA A 173 -2.64 -5.40 11.20
CA ALA A 173 -3.13 -4.74 9.98
C ALA A 173 -1.99 -4.22 9.07
N VAL A 174 -0.78 -4.00 9.59
CA VAL A 174 0.40 -3.65 8.77
C VAL A 174 0.79 -4.81 7.84
N ASN A 175 0.50 -6.05 8.24
CA ASN A 175 0.82 -7.25 7.46
C ASN A 175 2.31 -7.34 7.12
N GLN A 176 3.15 -7.20 8.15
CA GLN A 176 4.60 -7.23 8.00
C GLN A 176 5.09 -8.56 7.41
N ILE A 177 5.99 -8.46 6.43
CA ILE A 177 6.66 -9.60 5.79
C ILE A 177 8.13 -9.56 6.21
N ILE A 178 8.57 -10.57 6.96
CA ILE A 178 9.97 -10.78 7.30
C ILE A 178 10.43 -12.04 6.58
N ASP A 179 11.35 -11.89 5.64
CA ASP A 179 11.92 -13.00 4.91
C ASP A 179 13.41 -12.76 4.68
N ASN A 180 14.22 -13.50 5.42
CA ASN A 180 15.68 -13.46 5.37
C ASN A 180 16.26 -14.72 4.68
N GLY A 181 15.41 -15.50 4.02
CA GLY A 181 15.82 -16.63 3.20
C GLY A 181 16.27 -16.17 1.81
N GLY A 182 17.06 -17.00 1.13
CA GLY A 182 17.46 -16.74 -0.24
C GLY A 182 18.91 -16.28 -0.41
N GLN A 183 19.23 -15.78 -1.61
CA GLN A 183 20.58 -15.34 -1.96
C GLN A 183 20.84 -13.93 -1.39
N PRO A 184 21.96 -13.72 -0.66
CA PRO A 184 22.30 -12.39 -0.18
C PRO A 184 22.67 -11.47 -1.34
N VAL A 185 22.21 -10.23 -1.28
CA VAL A 185 22.47 -9.15 -2.24
C VAL A 185 22.94 -7.94 -1.46
N ASP A 186 24.07 -7.37 -1.84
CA ASP A 186 24.57 -6.11 -1.30
C ASP A 186 23.74 -4.94 -1.88
N LEU A 187 23.06 -4.21 -1.01
CA LEU A 187 22.25 -3.04 -1.36
C LEU A 187 22.98 -1.71 -1.18
N GLY A 188 24.24 -1.75 -0.73
CA GLY A 188 25.02 -0.58 -0.32
C GLY A 188 24.82 -0.25 1.17
N TYR A 189 25.57 0.69 1.70
CA TYR A 189 25.49 1.21 3.10
C TYR A 189 25.58 0.12 4.18
N ASN A 190 26.22 -1.01 3.89
CA ASN A 190 26.26 -2.24 4.71
C ASN A 190 24.89 -2.92 4.92
N ILE A 191 23.93 -2.66 4.04
CA ILE A 191 22.61 -3.29 4.05
C ILE A 191 22.64 -4.52 3.14
N THR A 192 22.26 -5.67 3.69
CA THR A 192 22.13 -6.92 2.95
C THR A 192 20.66 -7.24 2.73
N GLY A 193 20.25 -7.38 1.48
CA GLY A 193 18.96 -7.91 1.08
C GLY A 193 19.04 -9.41 0.80
N TYR A 194 17.89 -10.08 0.80
CA TYR A 194 17.77 -11.52 0.53
C TYR A 194 16.82 -11.75 -0.64
N LYS A 195 17.38 -12.32 -1.73
CA LYS A 195 16.67 -12.53 -2.99
C LYS A 195 16.20 -13.96 -3.15
N GLN A 196 14.92 -14.14 -3.44
CA GLN A 196 14.34 -15.45 -3.71
C GLN A 196 13.39 -15.38 -4.92
N GLY A 197 13.22 -16.55 -5.54
CA GLY A 197 12.31 -16.73 -6.67
C GLY A 197 11.09 -17.56 -6.26
N ALA A 198 9.91 -17.18 -6.72
CA ALA A 198 8.70 -17.96 -6.58
C ALA A 198 7.75 -17.70 -7.76
N ALA A 199 7.24 -18.78 -8.37
CA ALA A 199 6.14 -18.75 -9.34
C ALA A 199 6.22 -17.63 -10.40
N GLY A 200 7.36 -17.51 -11.10
CA GLY A 200 7.56 -16.51 -12.16
C GLY A 200 7.85 -15.09 -11.68
N SER A 201 8.09 -14.91 -10.38
CA SER A 201 8.50 -13.64 -9.77
C SER A 201 9.78 -13.82 -8.96
N SER A 202 10.55 -12.75 -8.79
CA SER A 202 11.60 -12.64 -7.80
C SER A 202 11.25 -11.58 -6.77
N TYR A 203 11.67 -11.82 -5.54
CA TYR A 203 11.45 -10.96 -4.39
C TYR A 203 12.80 -10.66 -3.76
N LEU A 204 13.03 -9.41 -3.42
CA LEU A 204 14.20 -8.97 -2.66
C LEU A 204 13.72 -8.27 -1.41
N SER A 205 14.07 -8.84 -0.25
CA SER A 205 13.61 -8.35 1.05
C SER A 205 14.78 -7.98 1.95
N TRP A 206 14.59 -6.95 2.78
CA TRP A 206 15.55 -6.53 3.81
C TRP A 206 14.82 -5.82 4.95
N GLN A 207 15.55 -5.46 5.99
CA GLN A 207 15.02 -4.77 7.16
C GLN A 207 15.89 -3.56 7.51
N GLU A 208 15.23 -2.47 7.91
CA GLU A 208 15.86 -1.26 8.45
C GLU A 208 15.07 -0.81 9.68
N GLY A 209 15.66 -1.00 10.87
CA GLY A 209 14.99 -0.75 12.14
C GLY A 209 13.69 -1.55 12.28
N ASN A 210 12.58 -0.85 12.50
CA ASN A 210 11.25 -1.45 12.58
C ASN A 210 10.54 -1.64 11.21
N TRP A 211 11.22 -1.29 10.12
CA TRP A 211 10.71 -1.44 8.77
C TRP A 211 11.14 -2.77 8.15
N SER A 212 10.21 -3.45 7.49
CA SER A 212 10.49 -4.52 6.54
C SER A 212 10.18 -4.03 5.13
N LEU A 213 11.06 -4.34 4.20
CA LEU A 213 10.95 -3.87 2.82
C LEU A 213 10.99 -5.07 1.87
N VAL A 214 10.12 -5.05 0.86
CA VAL A 214 10.05 -6.09 -0.17
C VAL A 214 9.88 -5.43 -1.54
N VAL A 215 10.74 -5.79 -2.47
CA VAL A 215 10.62 -5.44 -3.89
C VAL A 215 10.32 -6.69 -4.69
N ARG A 216 9.23 -6.67 -5.45
CA ARG A 216 8.82 -7.74 -6.36
C ARG A 216 9.13 -7.36 -7.80
N ALA A 217 9.68 -8.31 -8.56
CA ALA A 217 9.90 -8.21 -10.00
C ALA A 217 9.32 -9.43 -10.73
N SER A 218 8.91 -9.28 -11.98
CA SER A 218 8.40 -10.36 -12.82
C SER A 218 9.55 -11.00 -13.62
N ASN A 219 9.87 -12.26 -13.34
CA ASN A 219 10.85 -13.00 -14.15
C ASN A 219 10.36 -13.26 -15.58
N ILE A 220 9.03 -13.29 -15.76
CA ILE A 220 8.43 -13.48 -17.10
C ILE A 220 8.73 -12.28 -18.00
N ASN A 221 8.78 -11.08 -17.42
CA ASN A 221 9.10 -9.84 -18.12
C ASN A 221 10.62 -9.55 -18.17
N GLY A 222 11.47 -10.43 -17.62
CA GLY A 222 12.90 -10.21 -17.52
C GLY A 222 13.30 -9.11 -16.53
N GLU A 223 12.45 -8.79 -15.56
CA GLU A 223 12.71 -7.76 -14.55
C GLU A 223 13.60 -8.28 -13.42
N SER A 224 14.36 -7.38 -12.79
CA SER A 224 15.10 -7.65 -11.53
C SER A 224 14.68 -6.65 -10.45
N PRO A 225 14.57 -7.08 -9.17
CA PRO A 225 14.27 -6.19 -8.07
C PRO A 225 15.47 -5.36 -7.59
N ASP A 226 16.69 -5.70 -8.04
CA ASP A 226 17.95 -5.21 -7.46
C ASP A 226 18.13 -3.69 -7.58
N ASP A 227 17.90 -3.13 -8.77
CA ASP A 227 18.09 -1.70 -9.02
C ASP A 227 17.07 -0.84 -8.26
N LEU A 228 15.81 -1.29 -8.20
CA LEU A 228 14.79 -0.60 -7.42
C LEU A 228 15.11 -0.64 -5.92
N ALA A 229 15.54 -1.80 -5.40
CA ALA A 229 15.92 -1.94 -3.99
C ALA A 229 17.09 -1.02 -3.62
N LYS A 230 18.15 -0.98 -4.41
CA LYS A 230 19.30 -0.08 -4.21
C LYS A 230 18.90 1.40 -4.27
N ASN A 231 17.99 1.75 -5.18
CA ASN A 231 17.49 3.12 -5.27
C ASN A 231 16.67 3.50 -4.03
N VAL A 232 15.84 2.60 -3.51
CA VAL A 232 15.09 2.81 -2.27
C VAL A 232 16.04 2.99 -1.08
N VAL A 233 17.04 2.12 -0.91
CA VAL A 233 18.06 2.29 0.13
C VAL A 233 18.75 3.65 0.02
N ASN A 234 19.17 4.04 -1.19
CA ASN A 234 19.83 5.36 -1.38
C ASN A 234 18.92 6.55 -1.04
N ILE A 235 17.60 6.44 -1.24
CA ILE A 235 16.63 7.46 -0.81
C ILE A 235 16.53 7.48 0.71
N LEU A 236 16.40 6.33 1.37
CA LEU A 236 16.20 6.23 2.81
C LEU A 236 17.45 6.61 3.63
N GLU A 237 18.62 6.57 3.04
CA GLU A 237 19.86 7.14 3.62
C GLU A 237 19.89 8.69 3.59
N GLN A 238 19.03 9.31 2.78
CA GLN A 238 18.94 10.77 2.63
C GLN A 238 17.66 11.35 3.22
N GLU A 239 16.59 10.57 3.27
CA GLU A 239 15.27 10.97 3.71
C GLU A 239 14.78 10.06 4.84
N THR A 240 14.00 10.59 5.77
CA THR A 240 13.58 9.82 6.95
C THR A 240 12.11 9.42 6.83
N LEU A 241 11.84 8.12 6.95
CA LEU A 241 10.48 7.59 7.08
C LEU A 241 9.89 7.93 8.46
N PRO A 242 8.56 8.03 8.59
CA PRO A 242 7.91 8.08 9.89
C PRO A 242 8.35 6.88 10.75
N ALA A 243 8.62 7.12 12.05
CA ALA A 243 9.07 6.05 12.94
C ALA A 243 7.90 5.17 13.39
N PRO A 244 7.83 3.88 12.98
CA PRO A 244 6.80 2.98 13.48
C PRO A 244 7.00 2.67 14.96
N ASN A 245 5.93 2.55 15.73
CA ASN A 245 6.05 2.10 17.12
C ASN A 245 6.65 0.69 17.21
N THR A 246 6.14 -0.23 16.42
CA THR A 246 6.65 -1.62 16.42
C THR A 246 6.91 -2.17 15.03
N VAL A 247 6.10 -1.84 14.03
CA VAL A 247 6.21 -2.43 12.69
C VAL A 247 5.86 -1.43 11.59
N GLY A 248 6.63 -1.48 10.52
CA GLY A 248 6.34 -0.87 9.24
C GLY A 248 6.61 -1.85 8.10
N GLN A 249 5.93 -1.70 6.98
CA GLN A 249 6.07 -2.50 5.78
C GLN A 249 6.10 -1.62 4.54
N ILE A 250 7.11 -1.82 3.71
CA ILE A 250 7.18 -1.26 2.35
C ILE A 250 7.08 -2.42 1.36
N THR A 251 6.13 -2.33 0.44
CA THR A 251 5.96 -3.32 -0.64
C THR A 251 5.94 -2.61 -1.98
N LEU A 252 6.92 -2.93 -2.83
CA LEU A 252 7.12 -2.28 -4.13
C LEU A 252 7.17 -3.29 -5.26
N ASN A 253 6.79 -2.85 -6.45
CA ASN A 253 6.83 -3.64 -7.68
C ASN A 253 7.63 -2.90 -8.75
N VAL A 254 8.49 -3.63 -9.45
CA VAL A 254 9.31 -3.09 -10.56
C VAL A 254 8.43 -2.79 -11.76
N ALA A 255 7.43 -3.65 -12.04
CA ALA A 255 6.53 -3.48 -13.16
C ALA A 255 5.78 -2.15 -13.10
N GLY A 256 5.84 -1.39 -14.20
CA GLY A 256 4.99 -0.21 -14.37
C GLY A 256 3.50 -0.56 -14.31
N THR A 257 2.71 0.30 -13.69
CA THR A 257 1.28 0.10 -13.52
C THR A 257 0.55 1.44 -13.46
N THR A 258 -0.75 1.44 -13.70
CA THR A 258 -1.65 2.56 -13.41
C THR A 258 -2.45 2.33 -12.13
N ASP A 259 -2.32 1.14 -11.52
CA ASP A 259 -2.98 0.82 -10.25
C ASP A 259 -2.15 1.37 -9.09
N TYR A 260 -2.65 2.41 -8.44
CA TYR A 260 -1.99 3.05 -7.31
C TYR A 260 -1.85 2.15 -6.08
N ASN A 261 -2.62 1.07 -5.97
CA ASN A 261 -2.53 0.14 -4.84
C ASN A 261 -1.33 -0.82 -4.92
N ARG A 262 -0.59 -0.81 -6.04
CA ARG A 262 0.50 -1.77 -6.28
C ARG A 262 1.73 -1.54 -5.42
N ASN A 263 1.99 -0.31 -5.01
CA ASN A 263 3.11 0.03 -4.15
C ASN A 263 2.56 0.66 -2.89
N SER A 264 3.08 0.26 -1.75
CA SER A 264 2.58 0.70 -0.45
C SER A 264 3.68 0.91 0.57
N VAL A 265 3.47 1.90 1.43
CA VAL A 265 4.22 2.15 2.67
C VAL A 265 3.20 2.21 3.79
N VAL A 266 3.27 1.26 4.72
CA VAL A 266 2.28 1.09 5.80
C VAL A 266 3.00 1.02 7.14
N TRP A 267 2.54 1.77 8.15
CA TRP A 267 3.17 1.74 9.47
C TRP A 267 2.18 1.94 10.60
N GLN A 268 2.55 1.40 11.75
CA GLN A 268 1.80 1.51 12.99
C GLN A 268 2.30 2.64 13.87
N ALA A 269 1.37 3.41 14.45
CA ALA A 269 1.61 4.39 15.49
C ALA A 269 0.58 4.18 16.62
N GLY A 270 0.90 3.34 17.62
CA GLY A 270 -0.05 2.90 18.65
C GLY A 270 -1.20 2.11 18.03
N THR A 271 -2.43 2.50 18.33
CA THR A 271 -3.64 1.91 17.74
C THR A 271 -3.92 2.37 16.30
N VAL A 272 -3.12 3.27 15.74
CA VAL A 272 -3.34 3.84 14.42
C VAL A 272 -2.42 3.18 13.40
N VAL A 273 -2.96 2.91 12.21
CA VAL A 273 -2.20 2.53 11.03
C VAL A 273 -2.35 3.62 9.99
N TYR A 274 -1.22 4.05 9.46
CA TYR A 274 -1.13 4.92 8.30
C TYR A 274 -0.74 4.11 7.08
N SER A 275 -1.26 4.45 5.92
CA SER A 275 -0.85 3.86 4.66
C SER A 275 -0.75 4.90 3.55
N VAL A 276 0.33 4.79 2.80
CA VAL A 276 0.57 5.50 1.55
C VAL A 276 0.54 4.47 0.43
N HIS A 277 -0.15 4.77 -0.64
CA HIS A 277 -0.12 4.01 -1.87
C HIS A 277 0.17 4.92 -3.05
N HIS A 278 0.93 4.43 -4.03
CA HIS A 278 1.24 5.18 -5.25
C HIS A 278 1.47 4.23 -6.42
N PHE A 279 1.09 4.62 -7.67
CA PHE A 279 1.37 3.79 -8.84
C PHE A 279 2.86 3.69 -9.15
N ASP A 280 3.65 4.72 -8.83
CA ASP A 280 5.10 4.74 -8.96
C ASP A 280 5.78 4.29 -7.64
N PRO A 281 6.66 3.29 -7.65
CA PRO A 281 7.26 2.74 -6.44
C PRO A 281 8.18 3.73 -5.71
N ILE A 282 8.93 4.54 -6.43
CA ILE A 282 9.83 5.54 -5.84
C ILE A 282 9.01 6.67 -5.21
N GLN A 283 7.95 7.10 -5.90
CA GLN A 283 7.09 8.14 -5.38
C GLN A 283 6.30 7.69 -4.15
N ALA A 284 5.96 6.40 -4.03
CA ALA A 284 5.36 5.85 -2.80
C ALA A 284 6.27 6.09 -1.58
N VAL A 285 7.58 5.85 -1.73
CA VAL A 285 8.58 6.09 -0.66
C VAL A 285 8.71 7.58 -0.38
N LYS A 286 8.91 8.42 -1.40
CA LYS A 286 9.03 9.88 -1.25
C LYS A 286 7.79 10.52 -0.66
N MET A 287 6.61 10.02 -1.00
CA MET A 287 5.37 10.47 -0.40
C MET A 287 5.32 10.18 1.10
N ALA A 288 5.82 9.02 1.54
CA ALA A 288 5.88 8.66 2.95
C ALA A 288 6.95 9.46 3.71
N THR A 289 8.12 9.72 3.11
CA THR A 289 9.19 10.51 3.74
C THR A 289 8.84 12.00 3.84
N SER A 290 7.82 12.47 3.11
CA SER A 290 7.37 13.87 3.12
C SER A 290 6.30 14.21 4.18
N ILE A 291 5.99 13.28 5.09
CA ILE A 291 4.97 13.43 6.15
C ILE A 291 5.51 14.13 7.39
#